data_c684589a97db801be4be44a52556afe5
#
_entry.id   c684589a97db801be4be44a52556afe5
#
_cell.length_a   1.000
_cell.length_b   1.000
_cell.length_c   1.000
_cell.angle_alpha   90.00
_cell.angle_beta   90.00
_cell.angle_gamma   90.00
#
_symmetry.space_group_name_H-M   'P 1'
#
loop_
_entity.id
_entity.type
_entity.pdbx_description
1 polymer ?
#
loop_
_entity_poly.entity_id
_entity_poly.type
_entity_poly.pdbx_seq_one_letter_code
_entity_poly.pdbx_strand_id
1 'polypeptide(L)'
;MAQERPDHTLQATALVHDTYLRLLDSVHPSWQHRAHFLAVCARTMRRILVDWGRTHRALKRGGDVLPLYLEEAVAVVGRPGTDLVAVDDALTALAALDPRKSQVVEMRFFGGLSAKEIAEVLKVSEETALREWKIAKGWLRRELTGEKPDKEKPDKEHLHGA
;
A
#
# COMPACT_ATOMS: atom_id res chain seq x y z
N MET A 1 17.62 -1.27 31.86
CA MET A 1 17.40 -2.45 31.03
C MET A 1 15.92 -2.41 30.62
N ALA A 2 15.64 -1.93 29.43
CA ALA A 2 14.30 -1.95 28.89
C ALA A 2 13.97 -3.40 28.50
N GLN A 3 12.98 -3.95 29.15
CA GLN A 3 12.47 -5.28 28.91
C GLN A 3 11.67 -5.22 27.60
N GLU A 4 12.28 -5.66 26.50
CA GLU A 4 11.58 -5.89 25.24
C GLU A 4 10.43 -6.85 25.51
N ARG A 5 9.22 -6.39 25.25
CA ARG A 5 8.02 -7.24 25.28
C ARG A 5 8.00 -8.05 23.98
N PRO A 6 8.15 -9.38 24.02
CA PRO A 6 8.28 -10.21 22.81
C PRO A 6 6.99 -10.39 22.01
N ASP A 7 5.91 -9.68 22.30
CA ASP A 7 4.59 -10.22 21.99
C ASP A 7 3.82 -9.54 20.86
N HIS A 8 4.27 -8.49 20.20
CA HIS A 8 3.37 -7.74 19.31
C HIS A 8 3.96 -7.14 18.03
N THR A 9 5.18 -7.47 17.66
CA THR A 9 5.73 -6.88 16.44
C THR A 9 6.03 -7.99 15.44
N LEU A 10 5.29 -8.03 14.33
CA LEU A 10 5.76 -8.77 13.17
C LEU A 10 7.09 -8.13 12.75
N GLN A 11 8.20 -8.77 13.13
CA GLN A 11 9.51 -8.24 12.82
C GLN A 11 9.71 -8.29 11.30
N ALA A 12 10.33 -7.24 10.74
CA ALA A 12 10.63 -7.18 9.31
C ALA A 12 11.33 -8.46 8.82
N THR A 13 12.22 -9.02 9.64
CA THR A 13 12.91 -10.29 9.36
C THR A 13 11.94 -11.47 9.23
N ALA A 14 10.94 -11.58 10.09
CA ALA A 14 9.94 -12.63 10.02
C ALA A 14 9.09 -12.50 8.74
N LEU A 15 8.70 -11.28 8.37
CA LEU A 15 7.98 -11.02 7.12
C LEU A 15 8.79 -11.40 5.89
N VAL A 16 10.08 -11.06 5.86
CA VAL A 16 10.98 -11.45 4.77
C VAL A 16 11.10 -12.97 4.70
N HIS A 17 11.24 -13.64 5.84
CA HIS A 17 11.34 -15.10 5.90
C HIS A 17 10.06 -15.78 5.41
N ASP A 18 8.90 -15.37 5.88
CA ASP A 18 7.60 -15.90 5.43
C ASP A 18 7.36 -15.64 3.95
N THR A 19 7.73 -14.47 3.46
CA THR A 19 7.66 -14.14 2.04
C THR A 19 8.54 -15.10 1.23
N TYR A 20 9.77 -15.34 1.67
CA TYR A 20 10.69 -16.25 1.01
C TYR A 20 10.14 -17.67 0.96
N LEU A 21 9.62 -18.19 2.08
CA LEU A 21 9.03 -19.54 2.12
C LEU A 21 7.84 -19.66 1.14
N ARG A 22 6.95 -18.69 1.11
CA ARG A 22 5.80 -18.70 0.17
C ARG A 22 6.23 -18.59 -1.29
N LEU A 23 7.33 -17.91 -1.57
CA LEU A 23 7.90 -17.84 -2.92
C LEU A 23 8.52 -19.18 -3.36
N LEU A 24 9.13 -19.92 -2.43
CA LEU A 24 9.68 -21.26 -2.71
C LEU A 24 8.57 -22.28 -3.02
N ASP A 25 7.44 -22.17 -2.32
CA ASP A 25 6.28 -23.07 -2.53
C ASP A 25 5.51 -22.74 -3.82
N SER A 26 5.66 -21.54 -4.36
CA SER A 26 5.07 -21.18 -5.64
C SER A 26 5.86 -21.84 -6.77
N VAL A 27 5.15 -22.57 -7.64
CA VAL A 27 5.72 -23.20 -8.85
C VAL A 27 6.53 -22.16 -9.62
N HIS A 28 7.83 -22.32 -9.63
CA HIS A 28 8.88 -21.51 -10.26
C HIS A 28 8.41 -20.46 -11.28
N PRO A 29 8.12 -19.22 -10.86
CA PRO A 29 7.95 -18.16 -11.83
C PRO A 29 9.33 -17.85 -12.42
N SER A 30 9.42 -17.83 -13.73
CA SER A 30 10.61 -17.30 -14.40
C SER A 30 10.66 -15.80 -14.13
N TRP A 31 11.54 -15.40 -13.23
CA TRP A 31 11.75 -13.99 -12.91
C TRP A 31 12.38 -13.31 -14.14
N GLN A 32 11.65 -12.44 -14.81
CA GLN A 32 12.15 -11.76 -16.00
C GLN A 32 13.25 -10.74 -15.65
N HIS A 33 13.12 -10.08 -14.49
CA HIS A 33 14.09 -9.11 -13.98
C HIS A 33 13.79 -8.77 -12.51
N ARG A 34 14.74 -8.06 -11.85
CA ARG A 34 14.67 -7.71 -10.43
C ARG A 34 13.36 -7.01 -10.03
N ALA A 35 12.91 -6.04 -10.82
CA ALA A 35 11.70 -5.28 -10.50
C ALA A 35 10.45 -6.17 -10.52
N HIS A 36 10.35 -7.13 -11.46
CA HIS A 36 9.29 -8.12 -11.50
C HIS A 36 9.30 -9.02 -10.25
N PHE A 37 10.47 -9.48 -9.82
CA PHE A 37 10.61 -10.22 -8.55
C PHE A 37 10.10 -9.41 -7.36
N LEU A 38 10.51 -8.15 -7.23
CA LEU A 38 10.08 -7.27 -6.14
C LEU A 38 8.56 -7.01 -6.16
N ALA A 39 7.95 -6.91 -7.34
CA ALA A 39 6.49 -6.77 -7.46
C ALA A 39 5.74 -8.00 -6.94
N VAL A 40 6.25 -9.21 -7.19
CA VAL A 40 5.68 -10.44 -6.64
C VAL A 40 5.89 -10.52 -5.12
N CYS A 41 7.06 -10.11 -4.63
CA CYS A 41 7.32 -9.97 -3.19
C CYS A 41 6.31 -9.01 -2.54
N ALA A 42 6.05 -7.85 -3.14
CA ALA A 42 5.08 -6.88 -2.64
C ALA A 42 3.68 -7.49 -2.47
N ARG A 43 3.21 -8.21 -3.48
CA ARG A 43 1.92 -8.93 -3.43
C ARG A 43 1.88 -9.99 -2.34
N THR A 44 2.95 -10.74 -2.17
CA THR A 44 3.06 -11.78 -1.14
C THR A 44 3.10 -11.15 0.25
N MET A 45 3.87 -10.09 0.45
CA MET A 45 3.93 -9.34 1.70
C MET A 45 2.58 -8.75 2.08
N ARG A 46 1.84 -8.17 1.12
CA ARG A 46 0.49 -7.69 1.35
C ARG A 46 -0.39 -8.79 1.94
N ARG A 47 -0.42 -9.98 1.34
CA ARG A 47 -1.21 -11.11 1.83
C ARG A 47 -0.83 -11.50 3.25
N ILE A 48 0.46 -11.64 3.55
CA ILE A 48 0.95 -12.01 4.88
C ILE A 48 0.52 -10.97 5.91
N LEU A 49 0.72 -9.69 5.61
CA LEU A 49 0.41 -8.60 6.53
C LEU A 49 -1.10 -8.45 6.78
N VAL A 50 -1.91 -8.66 5.76
CA VAL A 50 -3.38 -8.62 5.90
C VAL A 50 -3.88 -9.82 6.70
N ASP A 51 -3.37 -11.01 6.46
CA ASP A 51 -3.69 -12.21 7.24
C ASP A 51 -3.30 -12.02 8.70
N TRP A 52 -2.12 -11.45 8.95
CA TRP A 52 -1.66 -11.09 10.29
C TRP A 52 -2.58 -10.05 10.94
N GLY A 53 -2.92 -8.98 10.25
CA GLY A 53 -3.83 -7.94 10.74
C GLY A 53 -5.22 -8.49 11.07
N ARG A 54 -5.78 -9.35 10.24
CA ARG A 54 -7.08 -10.00 10.49
C ARG A 54 -7.04 -10.88 11.73
N THR A 55 -5.99 -11.67 11.92
CA THR A 55 -5.80 -12.52 13.09
C THR A 55 -5.68 -11.69 14.36
N HIS A 56 -4.87 -10.62 14.34
CA HIS A 56 -4.67 -9.75 15.51
C HIS A 56 -5.92 -8.93 15.85
N ARG A 57 -6.66 -8.49 14.85
CA ARG A 57 -7.94 -7.79 15.03
C ARG A 57 -8.99 -8.69 15.72
N ALA A 58 -8.99 -9.99 15.41
CA ALA A 58 -9.87 -10.95 16.06
C ALA A 58 -9.48 -11.22 17.53
N LEU A 59 -8.18 -11.12 17.87
CA LEU A 59 -7.65 -11.38 19.21
C LEU A 59 -7.66 -10.15 20.13
N LYS A 60 -7.63 -8.94 19.59
CA LYS A 60 -7.58 -7.68 20.36
C LYS A 60 -8.65 -6.70 19.87
N ARG A 61 -9.59 -6.34 20.72
CA ARG A 61 -10.46 -5.17 20.58
C ARG A 61 -9.70 -3.88 20.92
N GLY A 62 -8.63 -3.58 20.23
CA GLY A 62 -7.85 -2.36 20.46
C GLY A 62 -6.71 -2.29 19.45
N GLY A 63 -6.58 -1.16 18.77
CA GLY A 63 -5.75 -0.88 17.62
C GLY A 63 -4.46 -1.68 17.48
N ASP A 64 -4.33 -2.38 16.38
CA ASP A 64 -3.10 -3.06 16.00
C ASP A 64 -2.00 -2.02 15.76
N VAL A 65 -0.88 -2.18 16.45
CA VAL A 65 0.32 -1.40 16.19
C VAL A 65 0.94 -1.93 14.90
N LEU A 66 0.93 -1.10 13.87
CA LEU A 66 1.62 -1.41 12.61
C LEU A 66 3.13 -1.57 12.86
N PRO A 67 3.80 -2.48 12.15
CA PRO A 67 5.25 -2.52 12.13
C PRO A 67 5.84 -1.15 11.75
N LEU A 68 6.90 -0.72 12.44
CA LEU A 68 7.48 0.63 12.31
C LEU A 68 7.77 1.05 10.86
N TYR A 69 8.25 0.13 10.02
CA TYR A 69 8.52 0.40 8.60
C TYR A 69 7.24 0.62 7.76
N LEU A 70 6.10 0.14 8.23
CA LEU A 70 4.80 0.42 7.62
C LEU A 70 4.19 1.72 8.12
N GLU A 71 4.55 2.18 9.32
CA GLU A 71 4.10 3.48 9.83
C GLU A 71 4.54 4.63 8.91
N GLU A 72 5.77 4.58 8.39
CA GLU A 72 6.25 5.57 7.42
C GLU A 72 5.48 5.51 6.10
N ALA A 73 5.18 4.28 5.61
CA ALA A 73 4.40 4.11 4.40
C ALA A 73 2.94 4.54 4.61
N VAL A 74 2.35 4.25 5.78
CA VAL A 74 1.00 4.67 6.16
C VAL A 74 0.92 6.19 6.38
N ALA A 75 1.96 6.81 6.94
CA ALA A 75 2.02 8.28 7.07
C ALA A 75 1.92 8.97 5.70
N VAL A 76 2.41 8.33 4.64
CA VAL A 76 2.24 8.79 3.25
C VAL A 76 0.79 8.70 2.79
N VAL A 77 0.00 7.75 3.32
CA VAL A 77 -1.41 7.55 2.96
C VAL A 77 -2.36 8.37 3.83
N GLY A 78 -1.94 8.79 5.04
CA GLY A 78 -2.69 9.81 5.71
C GLY A 78 -2.88 9.80 7.22
N ARG A 79 -2.63 8.73 7.99
CA ARG A 79 -2.75 8.80 9.46
C ARG A 79 -1.89 7.75 10.16
N PRO A 80 -1.22 8.09 11.28
CA PRO A 80 -0.68 7.10 12.21
C PRO A 80 -1.83 6.21 12.73
N GLY A 81 -1.61 4.88 12.74
CA GLY A 81 -2.60 3.92 13.23
C GLY A 81 -3.63 3.47 12.19
N THR A 82 -3.39 3.69 10.89
CA THR A 82 -4.25 3.13 9.82
C THR A 82 -4.21 1.61 9.87
N ASP A 83 -5.38 1.00 9.93
CA ASP A 83 -5.56 -0.45 9.94
C ASP A 83 -5.18 -1.06 8.57
N LEU A 84 -4.31 -2.07 8.59
CA LEU A 84 -3.89 -2.80 7.37
C LEU A 84 -5.07 -3.44 6.64
N VAL A 85 -6.08 -3.89 7.38
CA VAL A 85 -7.29 -4.47 6.78
C VAL A 85 -8.07 -3.39 6.03
N ALA A 86 -8.18 -2.19 6.59
CA ALA A 86 -8.81 -1.06 5.91
C ALA A 86 -8.04 -0.65 4.65
N VAL A 87 -6.71 -0.69 4.69
CA VAL A 87 -5.87 -0.45 3.50
C VAL A 87 -6.11 -1.51 2.42
N ASP A 88 -6.22 -2.78 2.80
CA ASP A 88 -6.50 -3.88 1.88
C ASP A 88 -7.89 -3.73 1.23
N ASP A 89 -8.90 -3.41 2.03
CA ASP A 89 -10.27 -3.16 1.54
C ASP A 89 -10.28 -1.98 0.56
N ALA A 90 -9.60 -0.88 0.89
CA ALA A 90 -9.47 0.27 0.01
C ALA A 90 -8.72 -0.07 -1.29
N LEU A 91 -7.64 -0.86 -1.23
CA LEU A 91 -6.93 -1.32 -2.42
C LEU A 91 -7.77 -2.26 -3.28
N THR A 92 -8.61 -3.07 -2.67
CA THR A 92 -9.54 -3.94 -3.38
C THR A 92 -10.61 -3.11 -4.11
N ALA A 93 -11.16 -2.08 -3.45
CA ALA A 93 -12.08 -1.14 -4.07
C ALA A 93 -11.40 -0.36 -5.22
N LEU A 94 -10.16 0.09 -5.02
CA LEU A 94 -9.39 0.76 -6.07
C LEU A 94 -9.13 -0.17 -7.26
N ALA A 95 -8.84 -1.45 -7.02
CA ALA A 95 -8.61 -2.44 -8.09
C ALA A 95 -9.86 -2.67 -8.95
N ALA A 96 -11.06 -2.55 -8.38
CA ALA A 96 -12.30 -2.62 -9.12
C ALA A 96 -12.52 -1.41 -10.05
N LEU A 97 -11.98 -0.23 -9.67
CA LEU A 97 -12.06 1.00 -10.44
C LEU A 97 -10.90 1.11 -11.45
N ASP A 98 -9.70 0.87 -10.99
CA ASP A 98 -8.48 0.97 -11.80
C ASP A 98 -7.41 -0.03 -11.26
N PRO A 99 -7.33 -1.21 -11.87
CA PRO A 99 -6.38 -2.25 -11.44
C PRO A 99 -4.93 -1.78 -11.46
N ARG A 100 -4.54 -0.94 -12.42
CA ARG A 100 -3.17 -0.46 -12.55
C ARG A 100 -2.78 0.46 -11.40
N LYS A 101 -3.66 1.37 -11.01
CA LYS A 101 -3.43 2.23 -9.84
C LYS A 101 -3.31 1.44 -8.54
N SER A 102 -4.13 0.41 -8.37
CA SER A 102 -4.00 -0.50 -7.23
C SER A 102 -2.65 -1.22 -7.21
N GLN A 103 -2.17 -1.69 -8.38
CA GLN A 103 -0.85 -2.31 -8.50
C GLN A 103 0.29 -1.33 -8.18
N VAL A 104 0.21 -0.08 -8.63
CA VAL A 104 1.19 0.96 -8.30
C VAL A 104 1.30 1.15 -6.80
N VAL A 105 0.16 1.23 -6.10
CA VAL A 105 0.15 1.36 -4.64
C VAL A 105 0.70 0.11 -3.97
N GLU A 106 0.29 -1.07 -4.39
CA GLU A 106 0.78 -2.34 -3.84
C GLU A 106 2.31 -2.43 -3.91
N MET A 107 2.88 -2.15 -5.07
CA MET A 107 4.33 -2.17 -5.28
C MET A 107 5.04 -1.11 -4.45
N ARG A 108 4.49 0.09 -4.38
CA ARG A 108 5.10 1.19 -3.64
C ARG A 108 4.98 1.02 -2.13
N PHE A 109 3.79 0.68 -1.65
CA PHE A 109 3.46 0.62 -0.23
C PHE A 109 4.04 -0.64 0.44
N PHE A 110 3.82 -1.83 -0.14
CA PHE A 110 4.28 -3.08 0.44
C PHE A 110 5.68 -3.48 -0.03
N GLY A 111 6.03 -3.20 -1.26
CA GLY A 111 7.30 -3.60 -1.85
C GLY A 111 8.39 -2.56 -1.78
N GLY A 112 8.06 -1.30 -1.48
CA GLY A 112 9.02 -0.20 -1.45
C GLY A 112 9.67 0.10 -2.82
N LEU A 113 9.04 -0.30 -3.94
CA LEU A 113 9.58 -0.06 -5.26
C LEU A 113 9.65 1.43 -5.58
N SER A 114 10.72 1.83 -6.25
CA SER A 114 10.85 3.15 -6.82
C SER A 114 9.91 3.34 -8.02
N ALA A 115 9.66 4.60 -8.40
CA ALA A 115 8.85 4.88 -9.59
C ALA A 115 9.45 4.26 -10.87
N LYS A 116 10.78 4.24 -10.97
CA LYS A 116 11.51 3.60 -12.07
C LYS A 116 11.26 2.09 -12.12
N GLU A 117 11.34 1.40 -10.99
CA GLU A 117 11.09 -0.04 -10.90
C GLU A 117 9.62 -0.37 -11.21
N ILE A 118 8.68 0.45 -10.73
CA ILE A 118 7.24 0.30 -11.06
C ILE A 118 7.00 0.50 -12.55
N ALA A 119 7.62 1.52 -13.14
CA ALA A 119 7.53 1.80 -14.58
C ALA A 119 8.03 0.61 -15.42
N GLU A 120 9.13 -0.03 -14.99
CA GLU A 120 9.69 -1.23 -15.63
C GLU A 120 8.71 -2.41 -15.57
N VAL A 121 8.09 -2.66 -14.41
CA VAL A 121 7.12 -3.75 -14.23
C VAL A 121 5.87 -3.52 -15.07
N LEU A 122 5.33 -2.30 -15.05
CA LEU A 122 4.09 -1.95 -15.74
C LEU A 122 4.27 -1.60 -17.22
N LYS A 123 5.51 -1.51 -17.69
CA LYS A 123 5.88 -1.11 -19.06
C LYS A 123 5.30 0.26 -19.44
N VAL A 124 5.45 1.21 -18.53
CA VAL A 124 5.06 2.62 -18.70
C VAL A 124 6.28 3.54 -18.48
N SER A 125 6.12 4.84 -18.72
CA SER A 125 7.15 5.81 -18.33
C SER A 125 7.20 6.04 -16.82
N GLU A 126 8.35 6.44 -16.30
CA GLU A 126 8.49 6.79 -14.88
C GLU A 126 7.55 7.95 -14.49
N GLU A 127 7.38 8.93 -15.38
CA GLU A 127 6.44 10.03 -15.20
C GLU A 127 4.99 9.52 -15.05
N THR A 128 4.60 8.54 -15.85
CA THR A 128 3.29 7.88 -15.75
C THR A 128 3.14 7.17 -14.41
N ALA A 129 4.15 6.42 -13.97
CA ALA A 129 4.13 5.73 -12.67
C ALA A 129 4.01 6.73 -11.51
N LEU A 130 4.73 7.85 -11.54
CA LEU A 130 4.64 8.92 -10.54
C LEU A 130 3.25 9.58 -10.52
N ARG A 131 2.69 9.87 -11.68
CA ARG A 131 1.35 10.44 -11.80
C ARG A 131 0.29 9.51 -11.24
N GLU A 132 0.34 8.24 -11.59
CA GLU A 132 -0.60 7.25 -11.09
C GLU A 132 -0.48 7.03 -9.60
N TRP A 133 0.74 7.02 -9.06
CA TRP A 133 0.98 6.99 -7.63
C TRP A 133 0.33 8.20 -6.92
N LYS A 134 0.53 9.40 -7.45
CA LYS A 134 -0.04 10.63 -6.87
C LYS A 134 -1.57 10.59 -6.82
N ILE A 135 -2.20 10.16 -7.92
CA ILE A 135 -3.67 10.03 -8.02
C ILE A 135 -4.18 8.95 -7.07
N ALA A 136 -3.57 7.77 -7.09
CA ALA A 136 -3.97 6.65 -6.26
C ALA A 136 -3.81 6.96 -4.76
N LYS A 137 -2.72 7.61 -4.37
CA LYS A 137 -2.49 8.06 -3.00
C LYS A 137 -3.57 9.04 -2.53
N GLY A 138 -3.93 10.00 -3.36
CA GLY A 138 -5.01 10.95 -3.05
C GLY A 138 -6.37 10.27 -2.91
N TRP A 139 -6.66 9.30 -3.75
CA TRP A 139 -7.88 8.50 -3.66
C TRP A 139 -7.92 7.66 -2.38
N LEU A 140 -6.85 6.93 -2.08
CA LEU A 140 -6.75 6.11 -0.86
C LEU A 140 -6.89 6.95 0.41
N ARG A 141 -6.26 8.12 0.45
CA ARG A 141 -6.39 9.02 1.58
C ARG A 141 -7.84 9.37 1.84
N ARG A 142 -8.59 9.74 0.80
CA ARG A 142 -10.02 10.06 0.94
C ARG A 142 -10.84 8.85 1.39
N GLU A 143 -10.58 7.70 0.81
CA GLU A 143 -11.27 6.46 1.17
C GLU A 143 -11.05 6.09 2.64
N LEU A 144 -9.82 6.18 3.12
CA LEU A 144 -9.45 5.83 4.49
C LEU A 144 -9.87 6.89 5.53
N THR A 145 -9.98 8.16 5.14
CA THR A 145 -10.38 9.25 6.04
C THR A 145 -11.88 9.54 6.01
N GLY A 146 -12.60 9.01 5.02
CA GLY A 146 -14.01 9.34 4.79
C GLY A 146 -14.24 10.77 4.32
N GLU A 147 -13.20 11.48 3.89
CA GLU A 147 -13.31 12.84 3.35
C GLU A 147 -14.02 12.78 1.99
N LYS A 148 -15.19 13.41 1.92
CA LYS A 148 -15.88 13.61 0.63
C LYS A 148 -15.04 14.56 -0.24
N PRO A 149 -15.02 14.34 -1.58
CA PRO A 149 -14.36 15.28 -2.47
C PRO A 149 -14.93 16.68 -2.23
N ASP A 150 -14.05 17.66 -1.99
CA ASP A 150 -14.44 19.07 -2.03
C ASP A 150 -15.17 19.28 -3.35
N LYS A 151 -16.43 19.66 -3.26
CA LYS A 151 -17.17 20.13 -4.44
C LYS A 151 -16.37 21.32 -4.95
N GLU A 152 -15.73 21.13 -6.08
CA GLU A 152 -15.10 22.18 -6.87
C GLU A 152 -16.03 23.38 -6.86
N LYS A 153 -15.60 24.46 -6.18
CA LYS A 153 -16.35 25.72 -6.22
C LYS A 153 -16.37 26.13 -7.68
N PRO A 154 -17.55 26.36 -8.27
CA PRO A 154 -17.60 26.89 -9.62
C PRO A 154 -16.84 28.21 -9.60
N ASP A 155 -15.84 28.34 -10.46
CA ASP A 155 -15.15 29.58 -10.76
C ASP A 155 -16.20 30.66 -11.00
N LYS A 156 -16.26 31.63 -10.09
CA LYS A 156 -16.99 32.84 -10.35
C LYS A 156 -16.19 33.61 -11.42
N GLU A 157 -16.47 33.26 -12.67
CA GLU A 157 -16.09 34.10 -13.78
C GLU A 157 -16.59 35.51 -13.53
N HIS A 158 -15.66 36.44 -13.58
CA HIS A 158 -15.84 37.86 -13.58
C HIS A 158 -16.82 38.30 -14.68
N LEU A 159 -18.06 38.55 -14.30
CA LEU A 159 -18.91 39.44 -15.07
C LEU A 159 -18.65 40.88 -14.60
N HIS A 160 -17.60 41.47 -15.14
CA HIS A 160 -17.50 42.92 -15.30
C HIS A 160 -17.51 43.19 -16.80
N GLY A 161 -18.69 43.34 -17.29
CA GLY A 161 -18.97 43.90 -18.59
C GLY A 161 -19.69 45.22 -18.39
N ALA A 162 -19.01 46.26 -18.78
CA ALA A 162 -19.49 47.59 -19.20
C ALA A 162 -20.59 48.26 -18.34
#